data_2fac7a8cfb04ae20ad1035a68be12a55
#
_entry.id   2fac7a8cfb04ae20ad1035a68be12a55
#
_cell.length_a   1.000
_cell.length_b   1.000
_cell.length_c   1.000
_cell.angle_alpha   90.00
_cell.angle_beta   90.00
_cell.angle_gamma   90.00
#
_symmetry.space_group_name_H-M   'P 1'
#
loop_
_entity.id
_entity.type
_entity.pdbx_description
1 polymer ?
#
loop_
_entity_poly.entity_id
_entity_poly.type
_entity_poly.pdbx_seq_one_letter_code
_entity_poly.pdbx_strand_id
1 'polypeptide(L)'
;MNKTAQHIIDIQNVSKRFGEKTALNNINLFVRKGEFMTILGPSGFGKTTLLRLLAGFETATEGVITISGNDITNLPPYKRNVNTVFQKYALFPHLNVFDNIAFGLKLKDTPKDQIIPKVKRALKMVNMSDYEYRDVNSLSGGQQQRIAIARAIVNEPEVLLLDEPLAALDLKMRKDMQLELKEMHDRLGITFVYVTHDQEEALTLSDTIVVMSEGEIQQIGTPTDIYNEPANSFVADFIGESNILCGTMIHDCLVKVAGSEIPCVDKGFGCNQEVDVVIRPEDIEVSTDTEHAQFVGKITSSIFKGVHYEMLAESDKGCEFLIQNYKHFEVGQSIGMSVIPDNIHIMKKERTTNTFEAKVNGDGTIEFLG
;
A
#
# COMPACT_ATOMS: atom_id res chain seq x y z
N MET A 1 -15.25 -21.32 18.55
CA MET A 1 -14.03 -21.13 19.35
C MET A 1 -13.24 -20.01 18.72
N ASN A 2 -13.29 -18.80 19.27
CA ASN A 2 -12.46 -17.69 18.82
C ASN A 2 -11.00 -18.03 19.14
N LYS A 3 -10.21 -18.42 18.13
CA LYS A 3 -8.76 -18.33 18.21
C LYS A 3 -8.47 -16.83 18.24
N THR A 4 -8.16 -16.27 19.40
CA THR A 4 -7.49 -14.96 19.50
C THR A 4 -6.30 -15.04 18.57
N ALA A 5 -6.31 -14.25 17.48
CA ALA A 5 -5.22 -14.23 16.51
C ALA A 5 -3.95 -13.83 17.29
N GLN A 6 -2.96 -14.73 17.34
CA GLN A 6 -1.72 -14.48 18.06
C GLN A 6 -0.90 -13.48 17.27
N HIS A 7 -0.62 -12.31 17.85
CA HIS A 7 0.30 -11.33 17.27
C HIS A 7 1.71 -11.92 17.25
N ILE A 8 2.36 -11.87 16.11
CA ILE A 8 3.76 -12.30 15.97
C ILE A 8 4.71 -11.12 16.09
N ILE A 9 4.30 -9.95 15.59
CA ILE A 9 5.03 -8.69 15.73
C ILE A 9 4.12 -7.73 16.49
N ASP A 10 4.70 -7.01 17.45
CA ASP A 10 4.05 -5.92 18.15
C ASP A 10 5.00 -4.72 18.23
N ILE A 11 4.58 -3.57 17.73
CA ILE A 11 5.31 -2.32 17.67
C ILE A 11 4.55 -1.30 18.50
N GLN A 12 5.17 -0.79 19.56
CA GLN A 12 4.52 0.09 20.54
C GLN A 12 5.28 1.42 20.64
N ASN A 13 4.60 2.51 20.28
CA ASN A 13 5.07 3.90 20.35
C ASN A 13 6.47 4.11 19.74
N VAL A 14 6.76 3.40 18.63
CA VAL A 14 8.08 3.43 18.00
C VAL A 14 8.28 4.71 17.20
N SER A 15 9.34 5.44 17.55
CA SER A 15 9.81 6.60 16.80
C SER A 15 11.26 6.41 16.38
N LYS A 16 11.62 6.97 15.20
CA LYS A 16 13.00 6.99 14.69
C LYS A 16 13.34 8.38 14.20
N ARG A 17 14.42 8.92 14.74
CA ARG A 17 14.99 10.21 14.33
C ARG A 17 16.40 10.03 13.80
N PHE A 18 16.74 10.78 12.76
CA PHE A 18 18.09 10.93 12.21
C PHE A 18 18.49 12.39 12.33
N GLY A 19 19.22 12.74 13.38
CA GLY A 19 19.48 14.14 13.74
C GLY A 19 18.15 14.87 14.01
N GLU A 20 17.88 15.94 13.29
CA GLU A 20 16.63 16.72 13.42
C GLU A 20 15.46 16.12 12.65
N LYS A 21 15.71 15.22 11.68
CA LYS A 21 14.66 14.64 10.85
C LYS A 21 14.00 13.46 11.53
N THR A 22 12.69 13.54 11.78
CA THR A 22 11.86 12.42 12.22
C THR A 22 11.48 11.58 11.01
N ALA A 23 11.90 10.32 10.97
CA ALA A 23 11.60 9.38 9.90
C ALA A 23 10.40 8.50 10.22
N LEU A 24 10.15 8.24 11.51
CA LEU A 24 8.96 7.53 12.02
C LEU A 24 8.51 8.24 13.30
N ASN A 25 7.21 8.46 13.43
CA ASN A 25 6.61 9.16 14.55
C ASN A 25 5.52 8.30 15.19
N ASN A 26 5.76 7.87 16.43
CA ASN A 26 4.78 7.16 17.29
C ASN A 26 4.05 5.99 16.59
N ILE A 27 4.79 5.12 15.92
CA ILE A 27 4.23 3.96 15.21
C ILE A 27 3.70 2.93 16.23
N ASN A 28 2.42 2.58 16.06
CA ASN A 28 1.75 1.52 16.79
C ASN A 28 1.14 0.53 15.79
N LEU A 29 1.62 -0.71 15.78
CA LEU A 29 1.25 -1.69 14.77
C LEU A 29 1.45 -3.10 15.31
N PHE A 30 0.51 -3.99 15.05
CA PHE A 30 0.66 -5.42 15.27
C PHE A 30 0.48 -6.21 13.97
N VAL A 31 1.16 -7.35 13.87
CA VAL A 31 1.06 -8.28 12.74
C VAL A 31 0.64 -9.64 13.26
N ARG A 32 -0.34 -10.25 12.61
CA ARG A 32 -0.83 -11.58 13.00
C ARG A 32 0.10 -12.66 12.43
N LYS A 33 0.14 -13.79 13.14
CA LYS A 33 0.94 -14.94 12.67
C LYS A 33 0.37 -15.51 11.37
N GLY A 34 1.23 -15.69 10.37
CA GLY A 34 0.86 -16.22 9.05
C GLY A 34 0.15 -15.22 8.15
N GLU A 35 0.17 -13.93 8.49
CA GLU A 35 -0.44 -12.85 7.72
C GLU A 35 0.51 -12.34 6.62
N PHE A 36 -0.03 -11.98 5.48
CA PHE A 36 0.65 -11.17 4.46
C PHE A 36 0.31 -9.71 4.72
N MET A 37 1.18 -8.98 5.40
CA MET A 37 0.99 -7.55 5.67
C MET A 37 1.83 -6.70 4.73
N THR A 38 1.21 -5.71 4.09
CA THR A 38 1.91 -4.73 3.25
C THR A 38 1.97 -3.36 3.90
N ILE A 39 3.16 -2.77 3.92
CA ILE A 39 3.41 -1.37 4.26
C ILE A 39 3.47 -0.59 2.93
N LEU A 40 2.46 0.21 2.68
CA LEU A 40 2.25 0.95 1.44
C LEU A 40 2.40 2.46 1.68
N GLY A 41 2.92 3.21 0.72
CA GLY A 41 3.02 4.67 0.79
C GLY A 41 4.04 5.25 -0.19
N PRO A 42 4.12 6.56 -0.35
CA PRO A 42 5.09 7.21 -1.24
C PRO A 42 6.54 6.96 -0.82
N SER A 43 7.47 7.18 -1.75
CA SER A 43 8.91 7.01 -1.48
C SER A 43 9.40 8.06 -0.46
N GLY A 44 10.24 7.63 0.48
CA GLY A 44 10.84 8.54 1.47
C GLY A 44 10.03 8.76 2.76
N PHE A 45 8.83 8.15 2.90
CA PHE A 45 7.94 8.33 4.04
C PHE A 45 8.07 7.24 5.13
N GLY A 46 9.24 6.66 5.32
CA GLY A 46 9.55 5.84 6.49
C GLY A 46 9.37 4.33 6.33
N LYS A 47 8.75 3.80 5.25
CA LYS A 47 8.49 2.37 5.06
C LYS A 47 9.72 1.48 5.21
N THR A 48 10.77 1.74 4.41
CA THR A 48 12.05 1.02 4.50
C THR A 48 12.72 1.22 5.87
N THR A 49 12.54 2.39 6.52
CA THR A 49 13.05 2.61 7.88
C THR A 49 12.36 1.69 8.88
N LEU A 50 11.03 1.53 8.81
CA LEU A 50 10.28 0.60 9.65
C LEU A 50 10.73 -0.84 9.42
N LEU A 51 10.89 -1.25 8.15
CA LEU A 51 11.41 -2.57 7.82
C LEU A 51 12.82 -2.80 8.38
N ARG A 52 13.71 -1.78 8.30
CA ARG A 52 15.07 -1.85 8.85
C ARG A 52 15.10 -1.95 10.37
N LEU A 53 14.15 -1.31 11.06
CA LEU A 53 13.97 -1.49 12.50
C LEU A 53 13.59 -2.93 12.85
N LEU A 54 12.66 -3.54 12.10
CA LEU A 54 12.27 -4.95 12.27
C LEU A 54 13.45 -5.91 11.98
N ALA A 55 14.23 -5.61 10.94
CA ALA A 55 15.41 -6.40 10.58
C ALA A 55 16.61 -6.22 11.53
N GLY A 56 16.64 -5.15 12.33
CA GLY A 56 17.73 -4.82 13.23
C GLY A 56 18.90 -4.10 12.56
N PHE A 57 18.73 -3.59 11.34
CA PHE A 57 19.72 -2.74 10.67
C PHE A 57 19.71 -1.29 11.17
N GLU A 58 18.62 -0.91 11.85
CA GLU A 58 18.47 0.33 12.58
C GLU A 58 17.94 0.05 13.99
N THR A 59 18.17 0.98 14.91
CA THR A 59 17.61 0.95 16.26
C THR A 59 16.55 2.03 16.42
N ALA A 60 15.48 1.75 17.12
CA ALA A 60 14.46 2.74 17.46
C ALA A 60 15.06 3.83 18.36
N THR A 61 14.60 5.08 18.21
CA THR A 61 14.92 6.17 19.13
C THR A 61 14.09 6.07 20.39
N GLU A 62 12.82 5.69 20.22
CA GLU A 62 11.84 5.50 21.31
C GLU A 62 10.93 4.31 20.99
N GLY A 63 10.27 3.76 21.99
CA GLY A 63 9.32 2.66 21.85
C GLY A 63 9.94 1.27 21.93
N VAL A 64 9.10 0.26 21.73
CA VAL A 64 9.46 -1.16 21.88
C VAL A 64 8.97 -1.96 20.67
N ILE A 65 9.79 -2.91 20.22
CA ILE A 65 9.44 -3.86 19.17
C ILE A 65 9.59 -5.26 19.72
N THR A 66 8.53 -6.07 19.66
CA THR A 66 8.59 -7.47 20.04
C THR A 66 8.29 -8.39 18.87
N ILE A 67 8.94 -9.56 18.84
CA ILE A 67 8.60 -10.65 17.91
C ILE A 67 8.40 -11.93 18.72
N SER A 68 7.26 -12.58 18.51
CA SER A 68 6.86 -13.78 19.30
C SER A 68 6.96 -13.55 20.81
N GLY A 69 6.61 -12.33 21.27
CA GLY A 69 6.65 -11.93 22.67
C GLY A 69 8.05 -11.59 23.22
N ASN A 70 9.10 -11.70 22.42
CA ASN A 70 10.46 -11.36 22.81
C ASN A 70 10.80 -9.94 22.37
N ASP A 71 11.35 -9.12 23.27
CA ASP A 71 11.85 -7.79 22.95
C ASP A 71 13.08 -7.89 22.03
N ILE A 72 12.96 -7.34 20.82
CA ILE A 72 14.03 -7.31 19.83
C ILE A 72 14.59 -5.90 19.60
N THR A 73 14.11 -4.89 20.31
CA THR A 73 14.39 -3.46 20.06
C THR A 73 15.87 -3.20 19.84
N ASN A 74 16.72 -3.78 20.73
CA ASN A 74 18.16 -3.61 20.69
C ASN A 74 18.95 -4.85 20.23
N LEU A 75 18.26 -5.89 19.74
CA LEU A 75 18.95 -7.09 19.26
C LEU A 75 19.56 -6.85 17.86
N PRO A 76 20.81 -7.28 17.64
CA PRO A 76 21.43 -7.20 16.31
C PRO A 76 20.75 -8.17 15.32
N PRO A 77 20.87 -7.94 14.01
CA PRO A 77 20.15 -8.71 12.96
C PRO A 77 20.31 -10.23 13.09
N TYR A 78 21.52 -10.72 13.36
CA TYR A 78 21.82 -12.16 13.40
C TYR A 78 21.18 -12.91 14.58
N LYS A 79 20.65 -12.17 15.58
CA LYS A 79 19.95 -12.74 16.74
C LYS A 79 18.42 -12.72 16.57
N ARG A 80 17.92 -12.09 15.50
CA ARG A 80 16.47 -12.01 15.23
C ARG A 80 16.04 -13.19 14.37
N ASN A 81 14.87 -13.76 14.65
CA ASN A 81 14.29 -14.84 13.85
C ASN A 81 13.52 -14.28 12.64
N VAL A 82 14.14 -13.34 11.93
CA VAL A 82 13.62 -12.73 10.72
C VAL A 82 14.66 -12.79 9.62
N ASN A 83 14.23 -12.90 8.37
CA ASN A 83 15.10 -12.78 7.21
C ASN A 83 14.59 -11.71 6.27
N THR A 84 15.51 -11.06 5.55
CA THR A 84 15.18 -9.95 4.65
C THR A 84 15.57 -10.29 3.21
N VAL A 85 14.66 -10.01 2.27
CA VAL A 85 14.92 -9.95 0.83
C VAL A 85 14.98 -8.48 0.45
N PHE A 86 16.11 -8.04 -0.10
CA PHE A 86 16.36 -6.66 -0.50
C PHE A 86 15.91 -6.40 -1.94
N GLN A 87 15.63 -5.16 -2.27
CA GLN A 87 15.23 -4.69 -3.61
C GLN A 87 16.17 -5.16 -4.74
N LYS A 88 17.49 -5.19 -4.50
CA LYS A 88 18.51 -5.68 -5.46
C LYS A 88 18.90 -7.15 -5.24
N TYR A 89 18.04 -7.93 -4.55
CA TYR A 89 18.22 -9.34 -4.22
C TYR A 89 19.47 -9.68 -3.40
N ALA A 90 20.55 -8.91 -3.51
CA ALA A 90 21.82 -9.05 -2.79
C ALA A 90 22.39 -10.48 -2.80
N LEU A 91 22.28 -11.17 -3.95
CA LEU A 91 22.93 -12.47 -4.14
C LEU A 91 24.44 -12.30 -4.18
N PHE A 92 25.18 -13.29 -3.66
CA PHE A 92 26.63 -13.33 -3.70
C PHE A 92 27.09 -13.73 -5.12
N PRO A 93 27.66 -12.81 -5.92
CA PRO A 93 27.91 -13.06 -7.35
C PRO A 93 29.05 -14.08 -7.60
N HIS A 94 29.88 -14.36 -6.60
CA HIS A 94 30.97 -15.32 -6.65
C HIS A 94 30.56 -16.73 -6.18
N LEU A 95 29.29 -16.92 -5.78
CA LEU A 95 28.74 -18.19 -5.34
C LEU A 95 27.68 -18.68 -6.35
N ASN A 96 27.60 -20.00 -6.55
CA ASN A 96 26.51 -20.59 -7.29
C ASN A 96 25.18 -20.53 -6.51
N VAL A 97 24.09 -21.00 -7.09
CA VAL A 97 22.76 -21.01 -6.47
C VAL A 97 22.75 -21.80 -5.16
N PHE A 98 23.34 -23.00 -5.15
CA PHE A 98 23.41 -23.85 -3.95
C PHE A 98 24.14 -23.15 -2.81
N ASP A 99 25.30 -22.59 -3.08
CA ASP A 99 26.13 -21.94 -2.07
C ASP A 99 25.51 -20.64 -1.55
N ASN A 100 24.79 -19.89 -2.41
CA ASN A 100 23.99 -18.75 -1.98
C ASN A 100 22.93 -19.16 -0.96
N ILE A 101 22.16 -20.20 -1.24
CA ILE A 101 21.09 -20.66 -0.34
C ILE A 101 21.69 -21.30 0.93
N ALA A 102 22.72 -22.11 0.79
CA ALA A 102 23.38 -22.80 1.90
C ALA A 102 24.15 -21.86 2.84
N PHE A 103 24.41 -20.61 2.43
CA PHE A 103 25.27 -19.69 3.16
C PHE A 103 24.85 -19.49 4.62
N GLY A 104 23.57 -19.20 4.86
CA GLY A 104 23.04 -19.03 6.21
C GLY A 104 23.07 -20.31 7.05
N LEU A 105 22.85 -21.47 6.45
CA LEU A 105 22.95 -22.78 7.12
C LEU A 105 24.39 -23.08 7.54
N LYS A 106 25.37 -22.74 6.69
CA LYS A 106 26.80 -22.89 7.01
C LYS A 106 27.23 -21.99 8.16
N LEU A 107 26.72 -20.74 8.24
CA LEU A 107 27.00 -19.83 9.35
C LEU A 107 26.38 -20.28 10.68
N LYS A 108 25.31 -21.07 10.64
CA LYS A 108 24.65 -21.64 11.84
C LYS A 108 25.21 -23.01 12.20
N ASP A 109 26.36 -23.41 11.64
CA ASP A 109 27.00 -24.71 11.85
C ASP A 109 26.05 -25.91 11.63
N THR A 110 25.11 -25.79 10.69
CA THR A 110 24.16 -26.87 10.34
C THR A 110 24.95 -28.09 9.84
N PRO A 111 24.64 -29.31 10.32
CA PRO A 111 25.31 -30.54 9.87
C PRO A 111 25.24 -30.69 8.34
N LYS A 112 26.35 -31.11 7.72
CA LYS A 112 26.50 -31.21 6.25
C LYS A 112 25.45 -32.12 5.60
N ASP A 113 25.04 -33.16 6.26
CA ASP A 113 23.99 -34.09 5.83
C ASP A 113 22.61 -33.46 5.76
N GLN A 114 22.35 -32.38 6.53
CA GLN A 114 21.09 -31.63 6.53
C GLN A 114 21.07 -30.48 5.52
N ILE A 115 22.22 -29.93 5.13
CA ILE A 115 22.29 -28.80 4.20
C ILE A 115 21.67 -29.12 2.84
N ILE A 116 22.07 -30.27 2.24
CA ILE A 116 21.60 -30.65 0.88
C ILE A 116 20.06 -30.82 0.85
N PRO A 117 19.42 -31.55 1.77
CA PRO A 117 17.96 -31.67 1.79
C PRO A 117 17.25 -30.34 2.00
N LYS A 118 17.75 -29.47 2.89
CA LYS A 118 17.16 -28.14 3.16
C LYS A 118 17.23 -27.24 1.92
N VAL A 119 18.39 -27.18 1.25
CA VAL A 119 18.55 -26.40 0.02
C VAL A 119 17.63 -26.89 -1.09
N LYS A 120 17.56 -28.22 -1.32
CA LYS A 120 16.65 -28.79 -2.33
C LYS A 120 15.20 -28.50 -2.01
N ARG A 121 14.80 -28.57 -0.74
CA ARG A 121 13.44 -28.20 -0.30
C ARG A 121 13.15 -26.72 -0.58
N ALA A 122 14.08 -25.82 -0.25
CA ALA A 122 13.93 -24.39 -0.50
C ALA A 122 13.81 -24.09 -2.01
N LEU A 123 14.64 -24.72 -2.85
CA LEU A 123 14.55 -24.59 -4.31
C LEU A 123 13.21 -25.09 -4.86
N LYS A 124 12.71 -26.21 -4.36
CA LYS A 124 11.40 -26.74 -4.75
C LYS A 124 10.27 -25.77 -4.39
N MET A 125 10.35 -25.09 -3.23
CA MET A 125 9.34 -24.13 -2.79
C MET A 125 9.23 -22.90 -3.70
N VAL A 126 10.32 -22.50 -4.34
CA VAL A 126 10.37 -21.36 -5.27
C VAL A 126 10.37 -21.79 -6.75
N ASN A 127 9.98 -23.04 -7.04
CA ASN A 127 9.91 -23.61 -8.41
C ASN A 127 11.24 -23.53 -9.18
N MET A 128 12.38 -23.70 -8.48
CA MET A 128 13.74 -23.63 -9.04
C MET A 128 14.52 -24.93 -8.83
N SER A 129 13.82 -26.08 -8.86
CA SER A 129 14.50 -27.39 -8.86
C SER A 129 15.50 -27.48 -10.01
N ASP A 130 16.59 -28.22 -9.84
CA ASP A 130 17.66 -28.44 -10.82
C ASP A 130 18.50 -27.19 -11.19
N TYR A 131 18.41 -26.11 -10.41
CA TYR A 131 19.22 -24.90 -10.59
C TYR A 131 20.43 -24.84 -9.65
N GLU A 132 20.67 -25.83 -8.81
CA GLU A 132 21.63 -25.82 -7.69
C GLU A 132 23.03 -25.32 -8.08
N TYR A 133 23.54 -25.78 -9.23
CA TYR A 133 24.92 -25.49 -9.64
C TYR A 133 25.04 -24.39 -10.68
N ARG A 134 23.95 -23.65 -10.97
CA ARG A 134 24.00 -22.54 -11.92
C ARG A 134 24.69 -21.32 -11.30
N ASP A 135 25.35 -20.55 -12.15
CA ASP A 135 25.85 -19.22 -11.80
C ASP A 135 24.69 -18.25 -11.63
N VAL A 136 24.65 -17.53 -10.51
CA VAL A 136 23.58 -16.56 -10.23
C VAL A 136 23.56 -15.41 -11.23
N ASN A 137 24.69 -15.07 -11.84
CA ASN A 137 24.79 -14.03 -12.86
C ASN A 137 24.15 -14.45 -14.20
N SER A 138 23.95 -15.74 -14.44
CA SER A 138 23.26 -16.27 -15.63
C SER A 138 21.74 -16.26 -15.52
N LEU A 139 21.19 -15.93 -14.35
CA LEU A 139 19.78 -15.96 -14.06
C LEU A 139 19.07 -14.66 -14.47
N SER A 140 17.82 -14.78 -14.93
CA SER A 140 16.94 -13.61 -15.11
C SER A 140 16.62 -12.94 -13.76
N GLY A 141 16.15 -11.67 -13.77
CA GLY A 141 15.78 -10.96 -12.56
C GLY A 141 14.77 -11.71 -11.70
N GLY A 142 13.71 -12.28 -12.29
CA GLY A 142 12.74 -13.07 -11.54
C GLY A 142 13.33 -14.38 -10.97
N GLN A 143 14.26 -15.01 -11.68
CA GLN A 143 14.98 -16.18 -11.17
C GLN A 143 15.91 -15.80 -10.01
N GLN A 144 16.64 -14.68 -10.10
CA GLN A 144 17.48 -14.17 -9.02
C GLN A 144 16.64 -13.87 -7.77
N GLN A 145 15.46 -13.27 -7.95
CA GLN A 145 14.52 -13.00 -6.86
C GLN A 145 14.09 -14.30 -6.16
N ARG A 146 13.68 -15.32 -6.93
CA ARG A 146 13.31 -16.63 -6.36
C ARG A 146 14.46 -17.24 -5.56
N ILE A 147 15.70 -17.14 -6.04
CA ILE A 147 16.86 -17.62 -5.29
C ILE A 147 17.09 -16.80 -4.01
N ALA A 148 16.88 -15.49 -4.04
CA ALA A 148 16.97 -14.63 -2.85
C ALA A 148 15.91 -15.03 -1.80
N ILE A 149 14.68 -15.33 -2.24
CA ILE A 149 13.61 -15.85 -1.37
C ILE A 149 14.00 -17.22 -0.83
N ALA A 150 14.49 -18.15 -1.67
CA ALA A 150 14.95 -19.48 -1.24
C ALA A 150 16.05 -19.38 -0.18
N ARG A 151 17.01 -18.45 -0.34
CA ARG A 151 18.05 -18.16 0.64
C ARG A 151 17.48 -17.63 1.96
N ALA A 152 16.41 -16.84 1.88
CA ALA A 152 15.76 -16.30 3.07
C ALA A 152 14.97 -17.37 3.83
N ILE A 153 14.20 -18.21 3.13
CA ILE A 153 13.33 -19.21 3.76
C ILE A 153 14.04 -20.48 4.23
N VAL A 154 15.24 -20.79 3.71
CA VAL A 154 15.99 -22.01 4.06
C VAL A 154 16.32 -22.10 5.57
N ASN A 155 16.42 -20.96 6.23
CA ASN A 155 16.65 -20.85 7.67
C ASN A 155 15.37 -20.98 8.51
N GLU A 156 14.22 -21.21 7.88
CA GLU A 156 12.91 -21.37 8.52
C GLU A 156 12.58 -20.19 9.46
N PRO A 157 12.61 -18.91 8.95
CA PRO A 157 12.31 -17.74 9.79
C PRO A 157 10.83 -17.71 10.17
N GLU A 158 10.51 -17.05 11.29
CA GLU A 158 9.12 -16.77 11.66
C GLU A 158 8.50 -15.66 10.83
N VAL A 159 9.33 -14.70 10.39
CA VAL A 159 8.92 -13.53 9.61
C VAL A 159 9.87 -13.34 8.43
N LEU A 160 9.29 -13.16 7.24
CA LEU A 160 10.00 -12.76 6.04
C LEU A 160 9.73 -11.29 5.74
N LEU A 161 10.78 -10.49 5.68
CA LEU A 161 10.76 -9.08 5.37
C LEU A 161 11.13 -8.89 3.88
N LEU A 162 10.31 -8.18 3.12
CA LEU A 162 10.48 -7.98 1.68
C LEU A 162 10.49 -6.47 1.37
N ASP A 163 11.64 -5.93 0.95
CA ASP A 163 11.83 -4.51 0.65
C ASP A 163 11.75 -4.27 -0.86
N GLU A 164 10.61 -3.85 -1.37
CA GLU A 164 10.30 -3.60 -2.78
C GLU A 164 10.81 -4.70 -3.73
N PRO A 165 10.52 -5.98 -3.49
CA PRO A 165 11.18 -7.08 -4.18
C PRO A 165 10.84 -7.17 -5.66
N LEU A 166 9.72 -6.59 -6.12
CA LEU A 166 9.27 -6.63 -7.51
C LEU A 166 9.67 -5.39 -8.32
N ALA A 167 10.23 -4.35 -7.68
CA ALA A 167 10.50 -3.07 -8.32
C ALA A 167 11.48 -3.14 -9.51
N ALA A 168 12.36 -4.14 -9.55
CA ALA A 168 13.34 -4.32 -10.62
C ALA A 168 12.83 -5.12 -11.84
N LEU A 169 11.57 -5.60 -11.80
CA LEU A 169 10.96 -6.42 -12.85
C LEU A 169 10.14 -5.57 -13.83
N ASP A 170 10.07 -6.03 -15.09
CA ASP A 170 9.12 -5.49 -16.06
C ASP A 170 7.67 -5.84 -15.67
N LEU A 171 6.69 -5.13 -16.27
CA LEU A 171 5.28 -5.23 -15.90
C LEU A 171 4.74 -6.66 -15.99
N LYS A 172 5.08 -7.41 -17.05
CA LYS A 172 4.57 -8.77 -17.24
C LYS A 172 5.16 -9.72 -16.19
N MET A 173 6.48 -9.68 -16.02
CA MET A 173 7.15 -10.50 -15.01
C MET A 173 6.69 -10.14 -13.58
N ARG A 174 6.38 -8.86 -13.33
CA ARG A 174 5.87 -8.42 -12.03
C ARG A 174 4.53 -9.06 -11.70
N LYS A 175 3.58 -9.07 -12.65
CA LYS A 175 2.26 -9.72 -12.47
C LYS A 175 2.38 -11.23 -12.24
N ASP A 176 3.22 -11.90 -13.01
CA ASP A 176 3.48 -13.34 -12.82
C ASP A 176 4.07 -13.60 -11.42
N MET A 177 5.03 -12.78 -10.99
CA MET A 177 5.67 -12.91 -9.68
C MET A 177 4.77 -12.56 -8.50
N GLN A 178 3.79 -11.65 -8.65
CA GLN A 178 2.78 -11.39 -7.63
C GLN A 178 2.00 -12.67 -7.30
N LEU A 179 1.45 -13.34 -8.31
CA LEU A 179 0.73 -14.59 -8.12
C LEU A 179 1.60 -15.66 -7.44
N GLU A 180 2.85 -15.81 -7.89
CA GLU A 180 3.77 -16.78 -7.30
C GLU A 180 4.12 -16.44 -5.83
N LEU A 181 4.27 -15.16 -5.49
CA LEU A 181 4.52 -14.75 -4.10
C LEU A 181 3.33 -15.08 -3.20
N LYS A 182 2.09 -14.86 -3.66
CA LYS A 182 0.89 -15.24 -2.91
C LYS A 182 0.82 -16.74 -2.70
N GLU A 183 1.03 -17.53 -3.76
CA GLU A 183 1.08 -18.99 -3.66
C GLU A 183 2.20 -19.49 -2.72
N MET A 184 3.37 -18.85 -2.76
CA MET A 184 4.46 -19.17 -1.85
C MET A 184 4.10 -18.87 -0.40
N HIS A 185 3.49 -17.71 -0.13
CA HIS A 185 3.01 -17.35 1.20
C HIS A 185 2.03 -18.40 1.74
N ASP A 186 1.00 -18.74 0.96
CA ASP A 186 -0.02 -19.74 1.33
C ASP A 186 0.60 -21.12 1.62
N ARG A 187 1.61 -21.50 0.84
CA ARG A 187 2.32 -22.79 0.99
C ARG A 187 3.26 -22.84 2.18
N LEU A 188 3.90 -21.70 2.49
CA LEU A 188 4.86 -21.58 3.59
C LEU A 188 4.17 -21.39 4.93
N GLY A 189 3.05 -20.67 4.99
CA GLY A 189 2.33 -20.34 6.21
C GLY A 189 3.11 -19.49 7.21
N ILE A 190 4.18 -18.81 6.77
CA ILE A 190 4.96 -17.88 7.59
C ILE A 190 4.47 -16.44 7.38
N THR A 191 4.79 -15.57 8.32
CA THR A 191 4.36 -14.16 8.23
C THR A 191 5.22 -13.40 7.23
N PHE A 192 4.57 -12.65 6.33
CA PHE A 192 5.25 -11.75 5.40
C PHE A 192 5.01 -10.29 5.81
N VAL A 193 6.08 -9.49 5.82
CA VAL A 193 6.02 -8.03 5.89
C VAL A 193 6.61 -7.49 4.60
N TYR A 194 5.76 -6.94 3.77
CA TYR A 194 6.06 -6.49 2.42
C TYR A 194 6.06 -4.96 2.35
N VAL A 195 7.07 -4.36 1.76
CA VAL A 195 7.13 -2.92 1.52
C VAL A 195 7.02 -2.67 0.02
N THR A 196 6.12 -1.80 -0.37
CA THR A 196 5.97 -1.33 -1.76
C THR A 196 5.45 0.12 -1.81
N HIS A 197 5.57 0.73 -2.96
CA HIS A 197 4.86 1.96 -3.34
C HIS A 197 3.83 1.69 -4.45
N ASP A 198 3.70 0.44 -4.90
CA ASP A 198 2.77 0.01 -5.94
C ASP A 198 1.44 -0.42 -5.28
N GLN A 199 0.36 0.26 -5.68
CA GLN A 199 -0.98 0.04 -5.14
C GLN A 199 -1.55 -1.31 -5.60
N GLU A 200 -1.31 -1.71 -6.86
CA GLU A 200 -1.78 -2.98 -7.42
C GLU A 200 -1.17 -4.16 -6.66
N GLU A 201 0.13 -4.06 -6.31
CA GLU A 201 0.80 -5.08 -5.47
C GLU A 201 0.14 -5.19 -4.10
N ALA A 202 -0.09 -4.06 -3.43
CA ALA A 202 -0.67 -4.04 -2.10
C ALA A 202 -2.10 -4.60 -2.09
N LEU A 203 -2.95 -4.17 -3.03
CA LEU A 203 -4.34 -4.62 -3.13
C LEU A 203 -4.45 -6.12 -3.49
N THR A 204 -3.51 -6.65 -4.30
CA THR A 204 -3.57 -8.03 -4.77
C THR A 204 -3.00 -9.04 -3.77
N LEU A 205 -1.91 -8.69 -3.08
CA LEU A 205 -1.14 -9.64 -2.27
C LEU A 205 -1.59 -9.72 -0.82
N SER A 206 -2.10 -8.62 -0.27
CA SER A 206 -2.18 -8.44 1.18
C SER A 206 -3.44 -9.01 1.81
N ASP A 207 -3.30 -9.49 3.04
CA ASP A 207 -4.42 -9.71 3.96
C ASP A 207 -4.71 -8.41 4.72
N THR A 208 -3.66 -7.62 5.02
CA THR A 208 -3.75 -6.30 5.68
C THR A 208 -2.79 -5.32 5.02
N ILE A 209 -3.27 -4.11 4.77
CA ILE A 209 -2.48 -2.98 4.27
C ILE A 209 -2.33 -1.94 5.37
N VAL A 210 -1.10 -1.45 5.54
CA VAL A 210 -0.74 -0.32 6.40
C VAL A 210 -0.34 0.83 5.49
N VAL A 211 -1.19 1.84 5.35
CA VAL A 211 -0.87 3.04 4.55
C VAL A 211 -0.09 4.01 5.40
N MET A 212 1.08 4.40 4.91
CA MET A 212 1.98 5.33 5.61
C MET A 212 2.22 6.61 4.80
N SER A 213 2.24 7.73 5.50
CA SER A 213 2.66 9.04 4.99
C SER A 213 3.42 9.81 6.06
N GLU A 214 4.47 10.53 5.67
CA GLU A 214 5.27 11.41 6.54
C GLU A 214 5.76 10.76 7.85
N GLY A 215 6.03 9.45 7.81
CA GLY A 215 6.48 8.69 8.97
C GLY A 215 5.39 8.30 9.95
N GLU A 216 4.12 8.45 9.58
CA GLU A 216 2.95 8.09 10.38
C GLU A 216 2.06 7.08 9.64
N ILE A 217 1.29 6.31 10.39
CA ILE A 217 0.25 5.42 9.84
C ILE A 217 -1.02 6.24 9.60
N GLN A 218 -1.49 6.24 8.36
CA GLN A 218 -2.72 6.92 7.97
C GLN A 218 -3.94 6.03 8.13
N GLN A 219 -3.82 4.75 7.73
CA GLN A 219 -4.89 3.76 7.85
C GLN A 219 -4.32 2.35 7.90
N ILE A 220 -5.01 1.45 8.60
CA ILE A 220 -4.79 0.00 8.59
C ILE A 220 -6.12 -0.66 8.27
N GLY A 221 -6.15 -1.58 7.31
CA GLY A 221 -7.37 -2.29 6.94
C GLY A 221 -7.11 -3.42 5.94
N THR A 222 -8.16 -4.13 5.58
CA THR A 222 -8.11 -5.06 4.45
C THR A 222 -7.99 -4.28 3.12
N PRO A 223 -7.55 -4.90 2.01
CA PRO A 223 -7.55 -4.23 0.71
C PRO A 223 -8.89 -3.57 0.36
N THR A 224 -9.99 -4.25 0.66
CA THR A 224 -11.35 -3.74 0.40
C THR A 224 -11.67 -2.51 1.25
N ASP A 225 -11.33 -2.54 2.56
CA ASP A 225 -11.57 -1.40 3.45
C ASP A 225 -10.76 -0.16 3.01
N ILE A 226 -9.49 -0.37 2.67
CA ILE A 226 -8.60 0.72 2.24
C ILE A 226 -9.06 1.37 0.94
N TYR A 227 -9.62 0.57 0.01
CA TYR A 227 -10.11 1.05 -1.29
C TYR A 227 -11.46 1.73 -1.19
N ASN A 228 -12.44 1.10 -0.50
CA ASN A 228 -13.83 1.55 -0.46
C ASN A 228 -14.10 2.58 0.65
N GLU A 229 -13.39 2.46 1.78
CA GLU A 229 -13.61 3.29 2.98
C GLU A 229 -12.32 4.00 3.40
N PRO A 230 -11.72 4.86 2.55
CA PRO A 230 -10.50 5.58 2.89
C PRO A 230 -10.73 6.52 4.09
N ALA A 231 -9.80 6.50 5.05
CA ALA A 231 -9.93 7.28 6.29
C ALA A 231 -9.79 8.79 6.07
N ASN A 232 -9.09 9.20 5.03
CA ASN A 232 -8.85 10.60 4.67
C ASN A 232 -8.57 10.78 3.18
N SER A 233 -8.52 12.03 2.73
CA SER A 233 -8.29 12.38 1.31
C SER A 233 -6.96 11.88 0.77
N PHE A 234 -5.91 11.85 1.60
CA PHE A 234 -4.64 11.28 1.19
C PHE A 234 -4.76 9.80 0.84
N VAL A 235 -5.43 8.98 1.66
CA VAL A 235 -5.61 7.56 1.39
C VAL A 235 -6.48 7.36 0.14
N ALA A 236 -7.57 8.14 0.00
CA ALA A 236 -8.46 8.07 -1.16
C ALA A 236 -7.72 8.32 -2.49
N ASP A 237 -6.91 9.37 -2.54
CA ASP A 237 -6.15 9.79 -3.73
C ASP A 237 -4.96 8.84 -3.99
N PHE A 238 -4.30 8.39 -2.91
CA PHE A 238 -3.12 7.56 -3.02
C PHE A 238 -3.42 6.11 -3.44
N ILE A 239 -4.60 5.54 -3.08
CA ILE A 239 -4.92 4.11 -3.34
C ILE A 239 -5.53 3.88 -4.73
N GLY A 240 -5.99 4.91 -5.38
CA GLY A 240 -6.59 4.84 -6.71
C GLY A 240 -7.12 6.19 -7.12
N GLU A 241 -7.39 6.34 -8.40
CA GLU A 241 -8.03 7.55 -8.90
C GLU A 241 -9.37 7.76 -8.20
N SER A 242 -9.66 9.00 -7.80
CA SER A 242 -10.88 9.35 -7.06
C SER A 242 -11.39 10.71 -7.44
N ASN A 243 -12.69 10.85 -7.51
CA ASN A 243 -13.34 12.15 -7.47
C ASN A 243 -13.50 12.54 -6.00
N ILE A 244 -12.73 13.50 -5.51
CA ILE A 244 -12.84 14.05 -4.16
C ILE A 244 -13.49 15.41 -4.27
N LEU A 245 -14.77 15.47 -3.91
CA LEU A 245 -15.60 16.65 -4.06
C LEU A 245 -15.95 17.27 -2.71
N CYS A 246 -15.95 18.60 -2.64
CA CYS A 246 -16.47 19.28 -1.45
C CYS A 246 -17.98 19.11 -1.35
N GLY A 247 -18.45 18.61 -0.21
CA GLY A 247 -19.87 18.41 0.09
C GLY A 247 -20.29 19.02 1.41
N THR A 248 -21.59 18.98 1.65
CA THR A 248 -22.20 19.36 2.92
C THR A 248 -23.19 18.28 3.33
N MET A 249 -22.98 17.66 4.47
CA MET A 249 -23.92 16.71 5.03
C MET A 249 -25.21 17.43 5.47
N ILE A 250 -26.34 17.13 4.84
CA ILE A 250 -27.62 17.76 5.20
C ILE A 250 -28.16 17.10 6.48
N HIS A 251 -28.20 15.78 6.49
CA HIS A 251 -28.48 14.91 7.63
C HIS A 251 -27.94 13.51 7.32
N ASP A 252 -28.03 12.58 8.26
CA ASP A 252 -27.64 11.20 8.04
C ASP A 252 -28.25 10.65 6.74
N CYS A 253 -27.40 10.00 5.93
CA CYS A 253 -27.75 9.40 4.64
C CYS A 253 -28.15 10.41 3.54
N LEU A 254 -27.86 11.71 3.68
CA LEU A 254 -28.11 12.71 2.62
C LEU A 254 -27.00 13.75 2.58
N VAL A 255 -26.31 13.84 1.45
CA VAL A 255 -25.23 14.81 1.22
C VAL A 255 -25.53 15.72 0.04
N LYS A 256 -25.18 16.97 0.15
CA LYS A 256 -25.20 17.95 -0.95
C LYS A 256 -23.78 18.07 -1.53
N VAL A 257 -23.62 17.72 -2.80
CA VAL A 257 -22.35 17.78 -3.53
C VAL A 257 -22.58 18.21 -4.97
N ALA A 258 -21.69 19.00 -5.54
CA ALA A 258 -21.79 19.56 -6.90
C ALA A 258 -23.16 20.19 -7.22
N GLY A 259 -23.82 20.77 -6.20
CA GLY A 259 -25.13 21.43 -6.31
C GLY A 259 -26.34 20.50 -6.23
N SER A 260 -26.18 19.18 -6.17
CA SER A 260 -27.23 18.18 -6.06
C SER A 260 -27.29 17.59 -4.64
N GLU A 261 -28.48 17.25 -4.19
CA GLU A 261 -28.70 16.49 -2.96
C GLU A 261 -28.87 15.02 -3.32
N ILE A 262 -27.93 14.18 -2.85
CA ILE A 262 -27.89 12.76 -3.21
C ILE A 262 -27.88 11.89 -1.96
N PRO A 263 -28.54 10.73 -2.00
CA PRO A 263 -28.52 9.77 -0.90
C PRO A 263 -27.14 9.11 -0.78
N CYS A 264 -26.69 8.86 0.45
CA CYS A 264 -25.51 8.06 0.80
C CYS A 264 -25.84 7.12 1.94
N VAL A 265 -24.91 6.27 2.35
CA VAL A 265 -25.10 5.31 3.46
C VAL A 265 -24.50 5.81 4.78
N ASP A 266 -23.64 6.81 4.72
CA ASP A 266 -22.87 7.33 5.86
C ASP A 266 -23.75 8.05 6.88
N LYS A 267 -23.38 7.91 8.17
CA LYS A 267 -24.06 8.45 9.35
C LYS A 267 -23.08 9.00 10.36
N GLY A 268 -23.59 9.80 11.29
CA GLY A 268 -22.80 10.31 12.43
C GLY A 268 -22.02 11.58 12.13
N PHE A 269 -22.33 12.24 11.01
CA PHE A 269 -21.87 13.60 10.72
C PHE A 269 -22.88 14.63 11.25
N GLY A 270 -22.42 15.82 11.61
CA GLY A 270 -23.31 16.91 12.03
C GLY A 270 -24.13 17.47 10.88
N CYS A 271 -25.37 17.95 11.17
CA CYS A 271 -26.17 18.65 10.18
C CYS A 271 -25.43 19.90 9.66
N ASN A 272 -25.43 20.09 8.35
CA ASN A 272 -24.72 21.15 7.64
C ASN A 272 -23.20 21.14 7.86
N GLN A 273 -22.64 19.97 8.18
CA GLN A 273 -21.19 19.80 8.30
C GLN A 273 -20.55 19.71 6.92
N GLU A 274 -19.47 20.48 6.70
CA GLU A 274 -18.62 20.31 5.53
C GLU A 274 -17.89 18.98 5.57
N VAL A 275 -17.90 18.28 4.43
CA VAL A 275 -17.32 16.94 4.25
C VAL A 275 -16.61 16.86 2.90
N ASP A 276 -15.73 15.88 2.77
CA ASP A 276 -15.20 15.43 1.50
C ASP A 276 -15.99 14.20 1.04
N VAL A 277 -16.47 14.23 -0.20
CA VAL A 277 -17.25 13.16 -0.83
C VAL A 277 -16.37 12.46 -1.83
N VAL A 278 -16.12 11.17 -1.63
CA VAL A 278 -15.31 10.35 -2.51
C VAL A 278 -16.22 9.50 -3.38
N ILE A 279 -15.96 9.54 -4.69
CA ILE A 279 -16.64 8.73 -5.70
C ILE A 279 -15.57 8.14 -6.61
N ARG A 280 -15.53 6.82 -6.76
CA ARG A 280 -14.59 6.18 -7.67
C ARG A 280 -15.03 6.41 -9.13
N PRO A 281 -14.09 6.62 -10.08
CA PRO A 281 -14.41 6.86 -11.48
C PRO A 281 -15.23 5.77 -12.15
N GLU A 282 -15.01 4.50 -11.77
CA GLU A 282 -15.72 3.32 -12.26
C GLU A 282 -17.14 3.18 -11.71
N ASP A 283 -17.46 3.85 -10.61
CA ASP A 283 -18.77 3.81 -9.96
C ASP A 283 -19.74 4.83 -10.53
N ILE A 284 -19.28 5.72 -11.41
CA ILE A 284 -20.12 6.70 -12.07
C ILE A 284 -20.81 6.06 -13.29
N GLU A 285 -22.11 5.84 -13.16
CA GLU A 285 -22.96 5.42 -14.28
C GLU A 285 -23.24 6.60 -15.21
N VAL A 286 -22.98 6.41 -16.50
CA VAL A 286 -23.16 7.46 -17.52
C VAL A 286 -24.30 7.10 -18.48
N SER A 287 -25.17 8.05 -18.72
CA SER A 287 -26.27 7.94 -19.67
C SER A 287 -26.42 9.18 -20.55
N THR A 288 -27.21 9.07 -21.62
CA THR A 288 -27.65 10.22 -22.43
C THR A 288 -28.91 10.88 -21.85
N ASP A 289 -29.56 10.27 -20.86
CA ASP A 289 -30.66 10.86 -20.11
C ASP A 289 -30.11 11.84 -19.07
N THR A 290 -30.37 13.11 -19.29
CA THR A 290 -29.97 14.20 -18.38
C THR A 290 -31.10 14.65 -17.45
N GLU A 291 -32.36 14.20 -17.69
CA GLU A 291 -33.51 14.65 -16.89
C GLU A 291 -33.60 13.92 -15.54
N HIS A 292 -33.18 12.65 -15.51
CA HIS A 292 -33.26 11.81 -14.31
C HIS A 292 -31.88 11.57 -13.63
N ALA A 293 -30.83 12.23 -14.10
CA ALA A 293 -29.47 12.08 -13.57
C ALA A 293 -29.24 12.90 -12.30
N GLN A 294 -28.39 12.41 -11.40
CA GLN A 294 -27.99 13.15 -10.20
C GLN A 294 -27.11 14.37 -10.54
N PHE A 295 -26.25 14.23 -11.55
CA PHE A 295 -25.39 15.27 -12.06
C PHE A 295 -25.53 15.33 -13.59
N VAL A 296 -25.45 16.54 -14.13
CA VAL A 296 -25.39 16.77 -15.57
C VAL A 296 -24.09 17.45 -15.90
N GLY A 297 -23.41 16.97 -16.93
CA GLY A 297 -22.13 17.56 -17.34
C GLY A 297 -21.87 17.37 -18.83
N LYS A 298 -20.77 17.98 -19.28
CA LYS A 298 -20.32 17.92 -20.67
C LYS A 298 -18.94 17.26 -20.74
N ILE A 299 -18.75 16.27 -21.60
CA ILE A 299 -17.46 15.62 -21.80
C ILE A 299 -16.44 16.62 -22.34
N THR A 300 -15.34 16.79 -21.62
CA THR A 300 -14.21 17.65 -22.00
C THR A 300 -13.03 16.84 -22.57
N SER A 301 -12.87 15.58 -22.15
CA SER A 301 -11.83 14.66 -22.62
C SER A 301 -12.37 13.23 -22.66
N SER A 302 -11.89 12.42 -23.63
CA SER A 302 -12.23 10.99 -23.72
C SER A 302 -11.05 10.24 -24.34
N ILE A 303 -10.39 9.38 -23.55
CA ILE A 303 -9.17 8.67 -23.94
C ILE A 303 -9.38 7.17 -23.73
N PHE A 304 -9.11 6.36 -24.74
CA PHE A 304 -9.15 4.90 -24.63
C PHE A 304 -7.89 4.36 -23.94
N LYS A 305 -8.03 3.68 -22.82
CA LYS A 305 -6.95 3.08 -22.02
C LYS A 305 -6.75 1.58 -22.29
N GLY A 306 -7.30 1.04 -23.37
CA GLY A 306 -7.18 -0.37 -23.76
C GLY A 306 -8.33 -1.26 -23.28
N VAL A 307 -8.89 -1.04 -22.09
CA VAL A 307 -10.02 -1.80 -21.54
C VAL A 307 -11.25 -0.92 -21.40
N HIS A 308 -11.09 0.31 -20.96
CA HIS A 308 -12.15 1.31 -20.76
C HIS A 308 -11.76 2.65 -21.38
N TYR A 309 -12.73 3.55 -21.46
CA TYR A 309 -12.49 4.97 -21.73
C TYR A 309 -12.37 5.71 -20.41
N GLU A 310 -11.31 6.49 -20.29
CA GLU A 310 -11.15 7.49 -19.23
C GLU A 310 -11.63 8.82 -19.77
N MET A 311 -12.61 9.39 -19.11
CA MET A 311 -13.28 10.60 -19.55
C MET A 311 -13.25 11.65 -18.43
N LEU A 312 -13.12 12.91 -18.84
CA LEU A 312 -13.37 14.05 -17.96
C LEU A 312 -14.68 14.69 -18.38
N ALA A 313 -15.52 15.00 -17.40
CA ALA A 313 -16.77 15.72 -17.61
C ALA A 313 -16.86 16.90 -16.67
N GLU A 314 -17.15 18.08 -17.22
CA GLU A 314 -17.40 19.28 -16.43
C GLU A 314 -18.90 19.46 -16.23
N SER A 315 -19.32 19.55 -14.96
CA SER A 315 -20.72 19.78 -14.61
C SER A 315 -21.12 21.25 -14.81
N ASP A 316 -22.42 21.51 -14.89
CA ASP A 316 -23.00 22.87 -14.97
C ASP A 316 -22.64 23.76 -13.77
N LYS A 317 -22.13 23.17 -12.69
CA LYS A 317 -21.66 23.87 -11.48
C LYS A 317 -20.14 24.06 -11.44
N GLY A 318 -19.43 23.72 -12.51
CA GLY A 318 -17.97 23.84 -12.61
C GLY A 318 -17.19 22.79 -11.84
N CYS A 319 -17.82 21.67 -11.45
CA CYS A 319 -17.12 20.52 -10.87
C CYS A 319 -16.67 19.59 -12.01
N GLU A 320 -15.42 19.16 -11.96
CA GLU A 320 -14.86 18.17 -12.88
C GLU A 320 -15.04 16.76 -12.29
N PHE A 321 -15.48 15.83 -13.13
CA PHE A 321 -15.62 14.41 -12.81
C PHE A 321 -14.71 13.58 -13.71
N LEU A 322 -13.86 12.76 -13.12
CA LEU A 322 -13.15 11.67 -13.79
C LEU A 322 -14.06 10.45 -13.84
N ILE A 323 -14.20 9.86 -15.01
CA ILE A 323 -15.13 8.74 -15.27
C ILE A 323 -14.38 7.64 -15.99
N GLN A 324 -14.58 6.39 -15.56
CA GLN A 324 -14.12 5.20 -16.26
C GLN A 324 -15.32 4.40 -16.75
N ASN A 325 -15.46 4.24 -18.07
CA ASN A 325 -16.60 3.54 -18.66
C ASN A 325 -16.19 2.72 -19.89
N TYR A 326 -16.87 1.60 -20.10
CA TYR A 326 -16.67 0.77 -21.30
C TYR A 326 -17.28 1.37 -22.57
N LYS A 327 -18.27 2.28 -22.43
CA LYS A 327 -18.91 2.98 -23.53
C LYS A 327 -18.18 4.28 -23.83
N HIS A 328 -17.98 4.56 -25.11
CA HIS A 328 -17.42 5.84 -25.58
C HIS A 328 -18.52 6.91 -25.62
N PHE A 329 -18.18 8.10 -25.12
CA PHE A 329 -18.95 9.32 -25.28
C PHE A 329 -18.05 10.39 -25.93
N GLU A 330 -18.62 11.16 -26.85
CA GLU A 330 -17.85 12.13 -27.62
C GLU A 330 -17.55 13.40 -26.82
N VAL A 331 -16.39 14.01 -27.08
CA VAL A 331 -16.06 15.33 -26.52
C VAL A 331 -17.10 16.35 -26.97
N GLY A 332 -17.62 17.11 -26.01
CA GLY A 332 -18.69 18.07 -26.23
C GLY A 332 -20.11 17.51 -26.05
N GLN A 333 -20.26 16.21 -25.87
CA GLN A 333 -21.55 15.58 -25.60
C GLN A 333 -21.99 15.87 -24.16
N SER A 334 -23.30 16.21 -23.99
CA SER A 334 -23.91 16.30 -22.68
C SER A 334 -24.31 14.91 -22.19
N ILE A 335 -24.03 14.63 -20.92
CA ILE A 335 -24.27 13.35 -20.26
C ILE A 335 -24.95 13.54 -18.91
N GLY A 336 -25.74 12.56 -18.53
CA GLY A 336 -26.21 12.38 -17.15
C GLY A 336 -25.28 11.42 -16.42
N MET A 337 -24.94 11.75 -15.16
CA MET A 337 -24.10 10.95 -14.28
C MET A 337 -24.88 10.59 -13.02
N SER A 338 -24.79 9.36 -12.60
CA SER A 338 -25.47 8.85 -11.39
C SER A 338 -24.55 7.87 -10.64
N VAL A 339 -24.68 7.83 -9.32
CA VAL A 339 -23.90 6.96 -8.44
C VAL A 339 -24.87 6.33 -7.45
N ILE A 340 -24.74 5.05 -7.18
CA ILE A 340 -25.53 4.39 -6.14
C ILE A 340 -25.06 4.81 -4.75
N PRO A 341 -25.97 4.88 -3.74
CA PRO A 341 -25.61 5.37 -2.40
C PRO A 341 -24.46 4.63 -1.72
N ASP A 342 -24.31 3.32 -1.98
CA ASP A 342 -23.27 2.47 -1.39
C ASP A 342 -21.85 2.78 -1.94
N ASN A 343 -21.76 3.42 -3.10
CA ASN A 343 -20.51 3.79 -3.75
C ASN A 343 -20.09 5.25 -3.50
N ILE A 344 -20.79 5.91 -2.57
CA ILE A 344 -20.48 7.25 -2.13
C ILE A 344 -19.91 7.16 -0.72
N HIS A 345 -18.65 7.54 -0.55
CA HIS A 345 -17.99 7.52 0.77
C HIS A 345 -17.79 8.95 1.28
N ILE A 346 -18.19 9.19 2.53
CA ILE A 346 -18.13 10.51 3.16
C ILE A 346 -16.98 10.54 4.17
N MET A 347 -16.08 11.51 4.00
CA MET A 347 -14.97 11.73 4.92
C MET A 347 -15.11 13.06 5.64
N LYS A 348 -14.55 13.13 6.85
CA LYS A 348 -14.39 14.42 7.52
C LYS A 348 -13.40 15.27 6.73
N LYS A 349 -13.81 16.50 6.42
CA LYS A 349 -12.92 17.45 5.77
C LYS A 349 -11.78 17.80 6.72
N GLU A 350 -10.55 17.45 6.33
CA GLU A 350 -9.35 17.88 7.03
C GLU A 350 -9.14 19.38 6.73
N ARG A 351 -9.24 20.22 7.77
CA ARG A 351 -8.92 21.65 7.64
C ARG A 351 -7.40 21.79 7.61
N THR A 352 -6.81 21.82 6.43
CA THR A 352 -5.47 22.37 6.25
C THR A 352 -5.54 23.88 6.36
N THR A 353 -5.22 24.44 7.53
CA THR A 353 -4.97 25.87 7.65
C THR A 353 -3.60 26.16 7.03
N ASN A 354 -3.62 26.69 5.82
CA ASN A 354 -2.42 27.33 5.27
C ASN A 354 -2.24 28.66 6.00
N THR A 355 -1.24 28.74 6.87
CA THR A 355 -0.86 29.99 7.52
C THR A 355 0.12 30.73 6.60
N PHE A 356 -0.31 31.83 6.01
CA PHE A 356 0.57 32.70 5.24
C PHE A 356 0.90 33.94 6.08
N GLU A 357 2.17 34.33 6.10
CA GLU A 357 2.55 35.65 6.57
C GLU A 357 2.16 36.66 5.50
N ALA A 358 1.32 37.63 5.87
CA ALA A 358 0.87 38.70 4.98
C ALA A 358 0.94 40.03 5.68
N LYS A 359 1.34 41.05 4.93
CA LYS A 359 1.32 42.46 5.39
C LYS A 359 0.10 43.13 4.84
N VAL A 360 -0.71 43.72 5.73
CA VAL A 360 -1.83 44.57 5.33
C VAL A 360 -1.29 45.99 5.13
N ASN A 361 -1.38 46.50 3.93
CA ASN A 361 -0.99 47.86 3.57
C ASN A 361 -2.07 48.87 3.99
N GLY A 362 -1.70 50.12 4.17
CA GLY A 362 -2.63 51.17 4.62
C GLY A 362 -3.77 51.51 3.64
N ASP A 363 -3.74 51.02 2.43
CA ASP A 363 -4.78 51.10 1.39
C ASP A 363 -5.74 49.90 1.38
N GLY A 364 -5.59 48.96 2.32
CA GLY A 364 -6.41 47.75 2.43
C GLY A 364 -5.97 46.58 1.51
N THR A 365 -4.86 46.69 0.80
CA THR A 365 -4.29 45.59 0.04
C THR A 365 -3.49 44.64 0.93
N ILE A 366 -3.51 43.34 0.60
CA ILE A 366 -2.78 42.30 1.32
C ILE A 366 -1.59 41.86 0.45
N GLU A 367 -0.38 41.98 0.96
CA GLU A 367 0.85 41.50 0.32
C GLU A 367 1.32 40.25 1.04
N PHE A 368 1.35 39.12 0.31
CA PHE A 368 1.84 37.85 0.84
C PHE A 368 3.38 37.88 0.85
N LEU A 369 3.96 37.64 2.01
CA LEU A 369 5.41 37.48 2.19
C LEU A 369 5.72 36.03 1.93
N GLY A 370 6.09 35.66 0.67
CA GLY A 370 6.23 34.35 0.07
C GLY A 370 7.19 33.37 0.70
#